data_6a82f8f86dfcbc59a7a3aadae7d7998b
#
_entry.id   6a82f8f86dfcbc59a7a3aadae7d7998b
#
_cell.length_a   1.000
_cell.length_b   1.000
_cell.length_c   1.000
_cell.angle_alpha   90.00
_cell.angle_beta   90.00
_cell.angle_gamma   90.00
#
_symmetry.space_group_name_H-M   'P 1'
#
loop_
_entity.id
_entity.type
_entity.pdbx_description
1 polymer ?
#
loop_
_entity_poly.entity_id
_entity_poly.type
_entity_poly.pdbx_seq_one_letter_code
_entity_poly.pdbx_strand_id
1 'polypeptide(L)'
;MKKVLFINIALLFILIYVCISYNHRQAIVNTERPIENFFVLEINCSSGYRGGSTLLVEFNAKKYYVGITSKQCKSFTLDKVKIYYDKENDKLFERNELTIRYIVFYSILYLCSFIWLYIIIKKNYKNKYQRKLSQKM
;
A
#
# COMPACT_ATOMS: atom_id res chain seq x y z
N MET A 1 9.71 -22.81 -12.62
CA MET A 1 9.34 -21.72 -13.53
C MET A 1 7.90 -21.22 -13.32
N LYS A 2 6.86 -22.09 -13.36
CA LYS A 2 5.46 -21.70 -13.16
C LYS A 2 5.19 -20.95 -11.84
N LYS A 3 5.77 -21.39 -10.71
CA LYS A 3 5.61 -20.73 -9.40
C LYS A 3 6.15 -19.29 -9.39
N VAL A 4 7.32 -19.04 -9.99
CA VAL A 4 7.93 -17.70 -10.03
C VAL A 4 7.14 -16.77 -10.95
N LEU A 5 6.62 -17.27 -12.07
CA LEU A 5 5.72 -16.52 -12.94
C LEU A 5 4.45 -16.09 -12.20
N PHE A 6 3.85 -17.03 -11.44
CA PHE A 6 2.64 -16.74 -10.66
C PHE A 6 2.89 -15.65 -9.59
N ILE A 7 4.04 -15.71 -8.89
CA ILE A 7 4.43 -14.67 -7.91
C ILE A 7 4.57 -13.31 -8.60
N ASN A 8 5.20 -13.23 -9.77
CA ASN A 8 5.34 -11.97 -10.51
C ASN A 8 3.98 -11.38 -10.91
N ILE A 9 3.05 -12.22 -11.38
CA ILE A 9 1.70 -11.78 -11.74
C ILE A 9 0.98 -11.26 -10.49
N ALA A 10 1.04 -11.98 -9.37
CA ALA A 10 0.43 -11.56 -8.12
C ALA A 10 0.99 -10.22 -7.61
N LEU A 11 2.32 -10.03 -7.64
CA LEU A 11 2.96 -8.78 -7.25
C LEU A 11 2.56 -7.62 -8.17
N LEU A 12 2.41 -7.86 -9.48
CA LEU A 12 1.94 -6.87 -10.42
C LEU A 12 0.51 -6.40 -10.08
N PHE A 13 -0.40 -7.34 -9.79
CA PHE A 13 -1.77 -6.98 -9.38
C PHE A 13 -1.80 -6.17 -8.08
N ILE A 14 -0.98 -6.55 -7.09
CA ILE A 14 -0.85 -5.79 -5.83
C ILE A 14 -0.35 -4.37 -6.12
N LEU A 15 0.67 -4.20 -6.96
CA LEU A 15 1.21 -2.90 -7.32
C LEU A 15 0.18 -2.02 -8.02
N ILE A 16 -0.56 -2.59 -8.99
CA ILE A 16 -1.64 -1.88 -9.69
C ILE A 16 -2.71 -1.43 -8.70
N TYR A 17 -3.16 -2.33 -7.81
CA TYR A 17 -4.16 -2.01 -6.79
C TYR A 17 -3.71 -0.87 -5.86
N VAL A 18 -2.46 -0.90 -5.40
CA VAL A 18 -1.90 0.15 -4.54
C VAL A 18 -1.83 1.49 -5.28
N CYS A 19 -1.43 1.50 -6.56
CA CYS A 19 -1.39 2.71 -7.38
C CYS A 19 -2.79 3.30 -7.61
N ILE A 20 -3.77 2.47 -7.94
CA ILE A 20 -5.17 2.92 -8.13
C ILE A 20 -5.72 3.49 -6.83
N SER A 21 -5.55 2.78 -5.72
CA SER A 21 -6.02 3.23 -4.40
C SER A 21 -5.37 4.54 -3.96
N TYR A 22 -4.08 4.72 -4.22
CA TYR A 22 -3.37 5.96 -3.96
C TYR A 22 -3.92 7.11 -4.79
N ASN A 23 -4.07 6.93 -6.10
CA ASN A 23 -4.56 7.96 -7.01
C ASN A 23 -6.00 8.37 -6.67
N HIS A 24 -6.86 7.39 -6.34
CA HIS A 24 -8.23 7.65 -5.90
C HIS A 24 -8.27 8.55 -4.65
N ARG A 25 -7.54 8.17 -3.60
CA ARG A 25 -7.47 8.97 -2.38
C ARG A 25 -6.84 10.33 -2.60
N GLN A 26 -5.82 10.43 -3.44
CA GLN A 26 -5.20 11.71 -3.80
C GLN A 26 -6.18 12.63 -4.56
N ALA A 27 -7.02 12.08 -5.42
CA ALA A 27 -8.08 12.84 -6.08
C ALA A 27 -9.06 13.43 -5.05
N ILE A 28 -9.51 12.65 -4.07
CA ILE A 28 -10.38 13.13 -2.98
C ILE A 28 -9.72 14.29 -2.22
N VAL A 29 -8.45 14.14 -1.84
CA VAL A 29 -7.71 15.20 -1.11
C VAL A 29 -7.60 16.50 -1.92
N ASN A 30 -7.52 16.41 -3.25
CA ASN A 30 -7.39 17.57 -4.13
C ASN A 30 -8.73 18.25 -4.44
N THR A 31 -9.83 17.51 -4.39
CA THR A 31 -11.17 18.00 -4.78
C THR A 31 -12.08 18.31 -3.60
N GLU A 32 -11.94 17.58 -2.51
CA GLU A 32 -12.82 17.73 -1.34
C GLU A 32 -12.10 18.47 -0.19
N ARG A 33 -12.90 19.14 0.63
CA ARG A 33 -12.40 19.76 1.87
C ARG A 33 -12.33 18.70 2.97
N PRO A 34 -11.38 18.83 3.93
CA PRO A 34 -11.38 18.01 5.13
C PRO A 34 -12.73 18.12 5.84
N ILE A 35 -13.18 17.02 6.44
CA ILE A 35 -14.37 17.06 7.28
C ILE A 35 -14.08 17.82 8.57
N GLU A 36 -15.00 18.70 9.00
CA GLU A 36 -14.87 19.52 10.21
C GLU A 36 -15.75 18.98 11.36
N ASN A 37 -16.89 18.37 11.02
CA ASN A 37 -17.88 17.88 11.98
C ASN A 37 -17.68 16.39 12.30
N PHE A 38 -16.66 16.08 13.11
CA PHE A 38 -16.42 14.74 13.63
C PHE A 38 -16.06 14.77 15.11
N PHE A 39 -16.33 13.69 15.81
CA PHE A 39 -15.96 13.52 17.22
C PHE A 39 -14.94 12.42 17.36
N VAL A 40 -13.84 12.70 18.06
CA VAL A 40 -12.85 11.68 18.41
C VAL A 40 -13.31 10.97 19.67
N LEU A 41 -13.60 9.67 19.57
CA LEU A 41 -14.03 8.84 20.69
C LEU A 41 -12.86 8.22 21.44
N GLU A 42 -11.84 7.78 20.70
CA GLU A 42 -10.68 7.09 21.28
C GLU A 42 -9.42 7.35 20.43
N ILE A 43 -8.29 7.45 21.12
CA ILE A 43 -6.97 7.58 20.51
C ILE A 43 -6.11 6.41 20.97
N ASN A 44 -5.74 5.53 20.06
CA ASN A 44 -4.88 4.39 20.35
C ASN A 44 -3.49 4.61 19.76
N CYS A 45 -2.54 5.00 20.62
CA CYS A 45 -1.16 5.24 20.23
C CYS A 45 -0.32 3.98 20.41
N SER A 46 0.07 3.35 19.32
CA SER A 46 1.02 2.24 19.38
C SER A 46 2.42 2.77 19.68
N SER A 47 3.04 2.23 20.75
CA SER A 47 4.44 2.52 21.09
C SER A 47 5.44 1.63 20.34
N GLY A 48 4.96 0.64 19.57
CA GLY A 48 5.78 -0.36 18.89
C GLY A 48 6.04 -0.04 17.42
N TYR A 49 7.18 -0.55 16.92
CA TYR A 49 7.59 -0.41 15.51
C TYR A 49 6.64 -1.08 14.50
N ARG A 50 5.74 -1.97 14.96
CA ARG A 50 4.83 -2.78 14.15
C ARG A 50 3.35 -2.44 14.29
N GLY A 51 2.96 -1.56 15.21
CA GLY A 51 1.56 -1.18 15.40
C GLY A 51 1.29 0.20 14.83
N GLY A 52 0.31 0.31 13.94
CA GLY A 52 -0.21 1.61 13.51
C GLY A 52 -0.99 2.27 14.65
N SER A 53 -0.82 3.58 14.83
CA SER A 53 -1.68 4.37 15.72
C SER A 53 -3.01 4.63 15.03
N THR A 54 -4.10 4.58 15.76
CA THR A 54 -5.45 4.74 15.21
C THR A 54 -6.28 5.71 16.03
N LEU A 55 -7.16 6.43 15.34
CA LEU A 55 -8.24 7.20 15.94
C LEU A 55 -9.55 6.46 15.71
N LEU A 56 -10.38 6.36 16.74
CA LEU A 56 -11.78 6.03 16.59
C LEU A 56 -12.56 7.33 16.51
N VAL A 57 -13.20 7.54 15.38
CA VAL A 57 -13.88 8.78 15.03
C VAL A 57 -15.36 8.48 14.77
N GLU A 58 -16.25 9.30 15.30
CA GLU A 58 -17.67 9.30 14.95
C GLU A 58 -17.97 10.40 13.94
N PHE A 59 -18.56 10.01 12.82
CA PHE A 59 -19.01 10.88 11.76
C PHE A 59 -20.33 10.36 11.17
N ASN A 60 -21.32 11.24 11.04
CA ASN A 60 -22.69 10.89 10.59
C ASN A 60 -23.29 9.69 11.36
N ALA A 61 -23.16 9.69 12.68
CA ALA A 61 -23.63 8.63 13.59
C ALA A 61 -23.02 7.23 13.33
N LYS A 62 -21.94 7.15 12.58
CA LYS A 62 -21.15 5.93 12.35
C LYS A 62 -19.75 6.07 12.95
N LYS A 63 -19.16 4.95 13.33
CA LYS A 63 -17.81 4.87 13.89
C LYS A 63 -16.82 4.37 12.85
N TYR A 64 -15.70 5.07 12.72
CA TYR A 64 -14.63 4.76 11.76
C TYR A 64 -13.29 4.69 12.46
N TYR A 65 -12.45 3.73 12.03
CA TYR A 65 -11.05 3.69 12.42
C TYR A 65 -10.19 4.40 11.37
N VAL A 66 -9.49 5.44 11.81
CA VAL A 66 -8.60 6.23 10.96
C VAL A 66 -7.16 6.00 11.40
N GLY A 67 -6.31 5.56 10.47
CA GLY A 67 -4.87 5.41 10.72
C GLY A 67 -4.19 6.78 10.84
N ILE A 68 -3.35 6.95 11.86
CA ILE A 68 -2.54 8.14 12.06
C ILE A 68 -1.07 7.78 12.26
N THR A 69 -0.20 8.73 12.01
CA THR A 69 1.23 8.52 12.27
C THR A 69 1.52 8.55 13.77
N SER A 70 2.53 7.79 14.23
CA SER A 70 2.95 7.79 15.63
C SER A 70 3.36 9.19 16.13
N LYS A 71 3.86 10.06 15.23
CA LYS A 71 4.19 11.44 15.55
C LYS A 71 2.94 12.26 15.86
N GLN A 72 1.89 12.12 15.05
CA GLN A 72 0.61 12.80 15.27
C GLN A 72 -0.08 12.30 16.52
N CYS A 73 0.02 10.99 16.81
CA CYS A 73 -0.55 10.41 18.01
C CYS A 73 0.06 10.99 19.28
N LYS A 74 1.38 11.16 19.33
CA LYS A 74 2.10 11.72 20.50
C LYS A 74 1.83 13.21 20.72
N SER A 75 1.59 13.97 19.65
CA SER A 75 1.30 15.41 19.70
C SER A 75 -0.09 15.70 19.18
N PHE A 76 -1.06 14.88 19.60
CA PHE A 76 -2.42 14.97 19.07
C PHE A 76 -3.03 16.33 19.41
N THR A 77 -3.35 17.07 18.36
CA THR A 77 -4.18 18.28 18.38
C THR A 77 -5.15 18.15 17.22
N LEU A 78 -6.43 18.31 17.49
CA LEU A 78 -7.51 18.21 16.48
C LEU A 78 -7.23 19.06 15.23
N ASP A 79 -6.68 20.27 15.41
CA ASP A 79 -6.39 21.21 14.32
C ASP A 79 -5.31 20.73 13.34
N LYS A 80 -4.51 19.74 13.72
CA LYS A 80 -3.40 19.21 12.90
C LYS A 80 -3.75 17.98 12.10
N VAL A 81 -4.90 17.35 12.38
CA VAL A 81 -5.32 16.12 11.71
C VAL A 81 -6.40 16.44 10.69
N LYS A 82 -6.06 16.32 9.41
CA LYS A 82 -6.99 16.54 8.31
C LYS A 82 -7.57 15.20 7.87
N ILE A 83 -8.84 14.97 8.17
CA ILE A 83 -9.58 13.76 7.82
C ILE A 83 -10.44 14.03 6.60
N TYR A 84 -10.46 13.07 5.68
CA TYR A 84 -11.25 13.09 4.45
C TYR A 84 -12.20 11.91 4.42
N TYR A 85 -13.35 12.10 3.77
CA TYR A 85 -14.36 11.07 3.62
C TYR A 85 -14.39 10.55 2.18
N ASP A 86 -14.10 9.26 2.04
CA ASP A 86 -14.27 8.53 0.79
C ASP A 86 -15.70 7.99 0.72
N LYS A 87 -16.56 8.68 -0.03
CA LYS A 87 -17.99 8.35 -0.17
C LYS A 87 -18.22 7.03 -0.89
N GLU A 88 -17.35 6.68 -1.83
CA GLU A 88 -17.50 5.46 -2.63
C GLU A 88 -17.24 4.20 -1.79
N ASN A 89 -16.26 4.27 -0.90
CA ASN A 89 -15.86 3.15 -0.05
C ASN A 89 -16.40 3.23 1.38
N ASP A 90 -17.17 4.28 1.72
CA ASP A 90 -17.66 4.59 3.08
C ASP A 90 -16.53 4.49 4.12
N LYS A 91 -15.44 5.25 3.90
CA LYS A 91 -14.24 5.22 4.76
C LYS A 91 -13.73 6.62 5.06
N LEU A 92 -13.22 6.78 6.27
CA LEU A 92 -12.44 7.95 6.65
C LEU A 92 -10.95 7.64 6.56
N PHE A 93 -10.17 8.61 6.10
CA PHE A 93 -8.72 8.50 6.08
C PHE A 93 -8.05 9.84 6.36
N GLU A 94 -6.86 9.79 6.92
CA GLU A 94 -6.05 10.97 7.21
C GLU A 94 -5.09 11.23 6.04
N ARG A 95 -4.86 12.51 5.72
CA ARG A 95 -4.03 12.91 4.57
C ARG A 95 -2.63 12.31 4.60
N ASN A 96 -1.99 12.26 5.77
CA ASN A 96 -0.62 11.76 5.90
C ASN A 96 -0.51 10.22 5.87
N GLU A 97 -1.66 9.51 5.92
CA GLU A 97 -1.72 8.06 5.68
C GLU A 97 -1.39 7.72 4.22
N LEU A 98 -1.57 8.68 3.31
CA LEU A 98 -1.19 8.58 1.90
C LEU A 98 0.34 8.53 1.78
N THR A 99 0.90 7.33 1.88
CA THR A 99 2.35 7.20 1.87
C THR A 99 2.81 6.62 0.54
N ILE A 100 3.50 7.44 -0.25
CA ILE A 100 4.20 7.02 -1.48
C ILE A 100 5.22 5.89 -1.22
N ARG A 101 5.62 5.72 0.05
CA ARG A 101 6.54 4.64 0.50
C ARG A 101 6.04 3.26 0.14
N TYR A 102 4.73 3.01 0.21
CA TYR A 102 4.16 1.71 -0.16
C TYR A 102 4.31 1.44 -1.66
N ILE A 103 4.09 2.46 -2.51
CA ILE A 103 4.27 2.33 -3.96
C ILE A 103 5.73 2.02 -4.26
N VAL A 104 6.67 2.78 -3.67
CA VAL A 104 8.11 2.56 -3.84
C VAL A 104 8.51 1.16 -3.37
N PHE A 105 8.05 0.73 -2.21
CA PHE A 105 8.36 -0.59 -1.65
C PHE A 105 7.86 -1.73 -2.55
N TYR A 106 6.60 -1.70 -2.99
CA TYR A 106 6.06 -2.72 -3.89
C TYR A 106 6.69 -2.68 -5.28
N SER A 107 7.08 -1.50 -5.76
CA SER A 107 7.82 -1.36 -7.03
C SER A 107 9.18 -2.03 -6.96
N ILE A 108 9.93 -1.84 -5.86
CA ILE A 108 11.23 -2.49 -5.64
C ILE A 108 11.05 -4.02 -5.57
N LEU A 109 10.07 -4.50 -4.81
CA LEU A 109 9.78 -5.94 -4.71
C LEU A 109 9.46 -6.54 -6.08
N TYR A 110 8.64 -5.86 -6.88
CA TYR A 110 8.30 -6.29 -8.22
C TYR A 110 9.54 -6.36 -9.13
N LEU A 111 10.38 -5.33 -9.13
CA LEU A 111 11.62 -5.29 -9.91
C LEU A 111 12.59 -6.42 -9.52
N CYS A 112 12.79 -6.67 -8.22
CA CYS A 112 13.62 -7.77 -7.74
C CYS A 112 13.09 -9.13 -8.20
N SER A 113 11.77 -9.33 -8.11
CA SER A 113 11.13 -10.57 -8.57
C SER A 113 11.24 -10.75 -10.09
N PHE A 114 11.15 -9.67 -10.86
CA PHE A 114 11.30 -9.68 -12.31
C PHE A 114 12.74 -10.01 -12.74
N ILE A 115 13.73 -9.43 -12.09
CA ILE A 115 15.15 -9.75 -12.31
C ILE A 115 15.41 -11.23 -12.04
N TRP A 116 14.87 -11.76 -10.94
CA TRP A 116 15.00 -13.17 -10.60
C TRP A 116 14.36 -14.10 -11.65
N LEU A 117 13.17 -13.76 -12.13
CA LEU A 117 12.51 -14.47 -13.23
C LEU A 117 13.38 -14.48 -14.48
N TYR A 118 13.95 -13.33 -14.86
CA TYR A 118 14.85 -13.21 -16.00
C TYR A 118 16.07 -14.14 -15.89
N ILE A 119 16.71 -14.17 -14.71
CA ILE A 119 17.87 -15.06 -14.46
C ILE A 119 17.50 -16.52 -14.63
N ILE A 120 16.34 -16.95 -14.11
CA ILE A 120 15.85 -18.33 -14.23
C ILE A 120 15.59 -18.70 -15.70
N ILE A 121 14.95 -17.82 -16.45
CA ILE A 121 14.69 -18.03 -17.89
C ILE A 121 16.00 -18.17 -18.65
N LYS A 122 16.95 -17.28 -18.44
CA LYS A 122 18.29 -17.32 -19.10
C LYS A 122 19.03 -18.60 -18.79
N LYS A 123 19.04 -19.05 -17.51
CA LYS A 123 19.67 -20.32 -17.09
C LYS A 123 19.03 -21.53 -17.77
N ASN A 124 17.70 -21.57 -17.83
CA ASN A 124 16.98 -22.68 -18.46
C ASN A 124 17.22 -22.73 -19.98
N TYR A 125 17.28 -21.58 -20.63
CA TYR A 125 17.60 -21.49 -22.06
C TYR A 125 19.00 -22.03 -22.35
N LYS A 126 20.02 -21.61 -21.57
CA LYS A 126 21.40 -22.11 -21.71
C LYS A 126 21.48 -23.63 -21.52
N ASN A 127 20.81 -24.17 -20.51
CA ASN A 127 20.80 -25.61 -20.25
C ASN A 127 20.12 -26.40 -21.38
N LYS A 128 19.05 -25.87 -21.97
CA LYS A 128 18.38 -26.51 -23.11
C LYS A 128 19.26 -26.50 -24.37
N TYR A 129 20.00 -25.44 -24.59
CA TYR A 129 20.94 -25.34 -25.70
C TYR A 129 22.08 -26.34 -25.57
N GLN A 130 22.70 -26.46 -24.39
CA GLN A 130 23.77 -27.44 -24.13
C GLN A 130 23.32 -28.89 -24.32
N ARG A 131 22.13 -29.24 -23.87
CA ARG A 131 21.57 -30.61 -24.08
C ARG A 131 21.39 -30.94 -25.56
N LYS A 132 20.98 -29.95 -26.38
CA LYS A 132 20.85 -30.19 -27.84
C LYS A 132 22.20 -30.38 -28.52
N LEU A 133 23.26 -29.73 -28.06
CA LEU A 133 24.63 -29.90 -28.58
C LEU A 133 25.15 -31.30 -28.21
N SER A 134 24.96 -31.76 -26.98
CA SER A 134 25.40 -33.08 -26.51
C SER A 134 24.69 -34.25 -27.20
N GLN A 135 23.50 -34.04 -27.74
CA GLN A 135 22.76 -35.09 -28.47
C GLN A 135 23.15 -35.19 -29.97
N LYS A 136 23.91 -34.20 -30.48
CA LYS A 136 24.36 -34.20 -31.89
C LYS A 136 25.78 -34.71 -32.09
N MET A 137 26.50 -34.98 -31.00
CA MET A 137 27.78 -35.68 -30.98
C MET A 137 27.60 -37.14 -30.66
#